data_a41ffca85e955609fab2afabf94cca5a
#
_entry.id   a41ffca85e955609fab2afabf94cca5a
#
_cell.length_a   1.000
_cell.length_b   1.000
_cell.length_c   1.000
_cell.angle_alpha   90.00
_cell.angle_beta   90.00
_cell.angle_gamma   90.00
#
_symmetry.space_group_name_H-M   'P 1'
#
loop_
_entity.id
_entity.type
_entity.pdbx_description
1 polymer ?
#
loop_
_entity_poly.entity_id
_entity_poly.type
_entity_poly.pdbx_seq_one_letter_code
_entity_poly.pdbx_strand_id
1 'polypeptide(L)'
;MRKLLLLLGLAGLAACRPAEPPLFERMDSDRTGITFVNEVPVDTAFNIINYMYYYDGAGVAAGDFNGDGWPDLYFVANRGPNRLYLNRGDWRFEDVTDAAGVAGTGNWNTGVAVADVDGNGWLDLYLVTFSNY
;
A
#
# COMPACT_ATOMS: atom_id res chain seq x y z
N MET A 1 39.80 28.09 -41.19
CA MET A 1 39.69 26.83 -40.43
C MET A 1 39.50 27.02 -38.91
N ARG A 2 40.05 28.05 -38.26
CA ARG A 2 39.88 28.28 -36.80
C ARG A 2 38.45 28.65 -36.33
N LYS A 3 37.64 29.26 -37.20
CA LYS A 3 36.24 29.68 -36.86
C LYS A 3 35.22 28.55 -36.95
N LEU A 4 35.51 27.46 -37.66
CA LEU A 4 34.61 26.31 -37.80
C LEU A 4 34.69 25.35 -36.58
N LEU A 5 35.85 25.30 -35.93
CA LEU A 5 36.07 24.51 -34.71
C LEU A 5 35.36 25.09 -33.46
N LEU A 6 35.15 26.41 -33.41
CA LEU A 6 34.46 27.09 -32.31
C LEU A 6 32.92 26.86 -32.35
N LEU A 7 32.34 26.65 -33.52
CA LEU A 7 30.91 26.38 -33.69
C LEU A 7 30.52 24.93 -33.32
N LEU A 8 31.43 23.98 -33.48
CA LEU A 8 31.22 22.58 -33.06
C LEU A 8 31.28 22.38 -31.54
N GLY A 9 32.02 23.24 -30.82
CA GLY A 9 32.12 23.18 -29.36
C GLY A 9 30.88 23.69 -28.62
N LEU A 10 30.07 24.59 -29.22
CA LEU A 10 28.85 25.10 -28.59
C LEU A 10 27.62 24.19 -28.76
N ALA A 11 27.63 23.30 -29.76
CA ALA A 11 26.50 22.37 -30.00
C ALA A 11 26.40 21.22 -28.97
N GLY A 12 27.48 20.96 -28.21
CA GLY A 12 27.55 19.89 -27.22
C GLY A 12 26.92 20.21 -25.84
N LEU A 13 26.65 21.48 -25.55
CA LEU A 13 26.16 21.93 -24.25
C LEU A 13 24.63 21.95 -24.11
N ALA A 14 23.88 21.66 -25.16
CA ALA A 14 22.43 21.77 -25.19
C ALA A 14 21.69 20.42 -24.85
N ALA A 15 22.43 19.36 -24.54
CA ALA A 15 21.83 17.99 -24.42
C ALA A 15 21.48 17.51 -23.01
N CYS A 16 21.79 18.27 -21.96
CA CYS A 16 21.35 17.94 -20.61
C CYS A 16 20.08 18.71 -20.28
N ARG A 17 18.91 18.22 -20.74
CA ARG A 17 17.66 18.57 -20.11
C ARG A 17 17.62 17.83 -18.76
N PRO A 18 17.36 18.50 -17.63
CA PRO A 18 17.08 17.80 -16.39
C PRO A 18 15.90 16.85 -16.66
N ALA A 19 16.04 15.59 -16.25
CA ALA A 19 14.93 14.65 -16.32
C ALA A 19 13.76 15.23 -15.53
N GLU A 20 12.58 15.24 -16.13
CA GLU A 20 11.38 15.63 -15.39
C GLU A 20 11.25 14.69 -14.18
N PRO A 21 10.91 15.22 -12.98
CA PRO A 21 10.73 14.37 -11.81
C PRO A 21 9.66 13.32 -12.10
N PRO A 22 9.83 12.07 -11.63
CA PRO A 22 8.83 11.03 -11.84
C PRO A 22 7.51 11.45 -11.19
N LEU A 23 6.38 11.11 -11.84
CA LEU A 23 5.04 11.38 -11.33
C LEU A 23 4.77 10.64 -10.02
N PHE A 24 5.41 9.47 -9.82
CA PHE A 24 5.32 8.66 -8.61
C PHE A 24 6.72 8.38 -8.08
N GLU A 25 6.86 8.48 -6.76
CA GLU A 25 8.06 8.12 -6.03
C GLU A 25 7.79 6.89 -5.15
N ARG A 26 8.71 5.92 -5.20
CA ARG A 26 8.66 4.78 -4.28
C ARG A 26 9.11 5.23 -2.89
N MET A 27 8.28 4.96 -1.90
CA MET A 27 8.57 5.25 -0.49
C MET A 27 9.04 3.97 0.20
N ASP A 28 10.21 4.01 0.81
CA ASP A 28 10.74 2.87 1.55
C ASP A 28 10.12 2.77 2.95
N SER A 29 10.08 1.55 3.49
CA SER A 29 9.56 1.25 4.83
C SER A 29 10.26 2.02 5.94
N ASP A 30 11.57 2.25 5.81
CA ASP A 30 12.36 3.03 6.78
C ASP A 30 11.87 4.49 6.89
N ARG A 31 11.36 5.03 5.79
CA ARG A 31 10.78 6.37 5.77
C ARG A 31 9.33 6.37 6.26
N THR A 32 8.55 5.41 5.82
CA THR A 32 7.11 5.38 6.08
C THR A 32 6.73 4.69 7.38
N GLY A 33 7.52 3.76 7.87
CA GLY A 33 7.16 2.89 8.99
C GLY A 33 6.25 1.73 8.60
N ILE A 34 5.82 1.63 7.32
CA ILE A 34 4.95 0.55 6.86
C ILE A 34 5.81 -0.68 6.56
N THR A 35 5.63 -1.72 7.36
CA THR A 35 6.37 -2.99 7.26
C THR A 35 5.49 -4.16 6.83
N PHE A 36 4.21 -3.90 6.51
CA PHE A 36 3.28 -4.94 6.10
C PHE A 36 3.75 -5.68 4.85
N VAL A 37 3.69 -7.00 4.91
CA VAL A 37 3.89 -7.90 3.77
C VAL A 37 2.74 -8.89 3.75
N ASN A 38 2.05 -8.99 2.62
CA ASN A 38 1.03 -10.03 2.41
C ASN A 38 1.73 -11.35 2.04
N GLU A 39 2.09 -12.13 3.04
CA GLU A 39 2.74 -13.42 2.84
C GLU A 39 1.71 -14.49 2.46
N VAL A 40 1.93 -15.14 1.32
CA VAL A 40 1.11 -16.24 0.82
C VAL A 40 2.00 -17.49 0.71
N PRO A 41 2.17 -18.25 1.79
CA PRO A 41 3.05 -19.40 1.81
C PRO A 41 2.49 -20.52 0.92
N VAL A 42 3.37 -21.22 0.22
CA VAL A 42 2.99 -22.41 -0.57
C VAL A 42 2.51 -23.51 0.39
N ASP A 43 1.27 -23.95 0.18
CA ASP A 43 0.63 -24.99 0.97
C ASP A 43 0.20 -26.15 0.06
N THR A 44 0.46 -27.39 0.46
CA THR A 44 0.07 -28.58 -0.33
C THR A 44 -1.44 -28.82 -0.27
N ALA A 45 -2.10 -28.40 0.80
CA ALA A 45 -3.54 -28.56 0.99
C ALA A 45 -4.36 -27.43 0.36
N PHE A 46 -3.80 -26.18 0.34
CA PHE A 46 -4.46 -25.02 -0.21
C PHE A 46 -3.48 -24.21 -1.05
N ASN A 47 -3.66 -24.24 -2.38
CA ASN A 47 -2.75 -23.65 -3.35
C ASN A 47 -3.49 -23.31 -4.66
N ILE A 48 -2.76 -22.82 -5.66
CA ILE A 48 -3.32 -22.39 -6.96
C ILE A 48 -4.05 -23.51 -7.71
N ILE A 49 -3.73 -24.79 -7.46
CA ILE A 49 -4.35 -25.93 -8.18
C ILE A 49 -5.79 -26.14 -7.68
N ASN A 50 -6.02 -25.99 -6.39
CA ASN A 50 -7.35 -26.18 -5.79
C ASN A 50 -8.11 -24.88 -5.50
N TYR A 51 -7.41 -23.72 -5.57
CA TYR A 51 -8.00 -22.38 -5.47
C TYR A 51 -7.35 -21.45 -6.48
N MET A 52 -8.01 -21.22 -7.60
CA MET A 52 -7.52 -20.44 -8.75
C MET A 52 -7.11 -19.01 -8.38
N TYR A 53 -7.75 -18.40 -7.37
CA TYR A 53 -7.50 -17.04 -6.91
C TYR A 53 -6.45 -16.94 -5.79
N TYR A 54 -5.59 -17.96 -5.67
CA TYR A 54 -4.61 -18.06 -4.58
C TYR A 54 -3.62 -16.90 -4.51
N TYR A 55 -3.26 -16.33 -5.65
CA TYR A 55 -2.31 -15.23 -5.78
C TYR A 55 -2.94 -13.89 -6.15
N ASP A 56 -4.26 -13.75 -6.10
CA ASP A 56 -4.94 -12.49 -6.47
C ASP A 56 -4.71 -11.37 -5.44
N GLY A 57 -4.11 -11.71 -4.30
CA GLY A 57 -3.85 -10.75 -3.23
C GLY A 57 -5.08 -10.52 -2.35
N ALA A 58 -4.99 -9.44 -1.59
CA ALA A 58 -6.05 -9.00 -0.69
C ALA A 58 -6.31 -7.50 -0.91
N GLY A 59 -6.97 -6.84 0.04
CA GLY A 59 -7.36 -5.44 -0.09
C GLY A 59 -6.46 -4.47 0.65
N VAL A 60 -6.52 -3.22 0.23
CA VAL A 60 -6.05 -2.07 1.00
C VAL A 60 -7.15 -1.01 1.01
N ALA A 61 -7.37 -0.39 2.16
CA ALA A 61 -8.30 0.71 2.32
C ALA A 61 -7.58 1.95 2.84
N ALA A 62 -8.03 3.12 2.40
CA ALA A 62 -7.57 4.41 2.91
C ALA A 62 -8.76 5.21 3.42
N GLY A 63 -8.61 5.80 4.60
CA GLY A 63 -9.64 6.61 5.24
C GLY A 63 -9.11 7.23 6.51
N ASP A 64 -9.74 8.29 6.97
CA ASP A 64 -9.43 8.92 8.25
C ASP A 64 -10.19 8.16 9.35
N PHE A 65 -9.52 7.19 10.01
CA PHE A 65 -10.15 6.33 11.01
C PHE A 65 -10.12 6.90 12.42
N ASN A 66 -9.30 7.94 12.65
CA ASN A 66 -9.16 8.57 13.97
C ASN A 66 -9.71 10.02 14.02
N GLY A 67 -10.18 10.57 12.89
CA GLY A 67 -10.75 11.91 12.80
C GLY A 67 -9.74 13.05 12.85
N ASP A 68 -8.47 12.79 12.52
CA ASP A 68 -7.40 13.80 12.55
C ASP A 68 -7.20 14.55 11.21
N GLY A 69 -7.94 14.18 10.17
CA GLY A 69 -7.90 14.78 8.84
C GLY A 69 -6.82 14.20 7.92
N TRP A 70 -6.04 13.22 8.37
CA TRP A 70 -5.03 12.54 7.57
C TRP A 70 -5.54 11.16 7.13
N PRO A 71 -5.33 10.75 5.88
CA PRO A 71 -5.72 9.42 5.46
C PRO A 71 -4.81 8.35 6.09
N ASP A 72 -5.42 7.42 6.81
CA ASP A 72 -4.83 6.22 7.36
C ASP A 72 -4.91 5.08 6.37
N LEU A 73 -4.18 3.99 6.63
CA LEU A 73 -4.14 2.82 5.75
C LEU A 73 -4.47 1.53 6.52
N TYR A 74 -5.39 0.75 5.96
CA TYR A 74 -5.68 -0.59 6.45
C TYR A 74 -5.34 -1.62 5.39
N PHE A 75 -4.37 -2.50 5.70
CA PHE A 75 -3.92 -3.58 4.83
C PHE A 75 -4.55 -4.90 5.26
N VAL A 76 -5.10 -5.60 4.30
CA VAL A 76 -5.69 -6.91 4.49
C VAL A 76 -4.72 -7.99 4.03
N ALA A 77 -4.50 -9.00 4.87
CA ALA A 77 -3.67 -10.15 4.56
C ALA A 77 -4.53 -11.34 4.11
N ASN A 78 -4.10 -12.05 3.07
CA ASN A 78 -4.74 -13.32 2.70
C ASN A 78 -4.62 -14.34 3.85
N ARG A 79 -3.42 -14.44 4.45
CA ARG A 79 -3.16 -15.27 5.64
C ARG A 79 -2.44 -14.43 6.68
N GLY A 80 -2.86 -14.58 7.93
CA GLY A 80 -2.28 -13.83 9.03
C GLY A 80 -3.05 -12.54 9.36
N PRO A 81 -2.50 -11.71 10.24
CA PRO A 81 -3.17 -10.52 10.73
C PRO A 81 -3.19 -9.41 9.68
N ASN A 82 -4.32 -8.72 9.59
CA ASN A 82 -4.42 -7.44 8.91
C ASN A 82 -3.64 -6.38 9.69
N ARG A 83 -3.39 -5.21 9.09
CA ARG A 83 -2.66 -4.11 9.73
C ARG A 83 -3.36 -2.78 9.53
N LEU A 84 -3.50 -2.03 10.62
CA LEU A 84 -3.93 -0.64 10.62
C LEU A 84 -2.75 0.27 10.92
N TYR A 85 -2.50 1.21 10.02
CA TYR A 85 -1.46 2.21 10.14
C TYR A 85 -2.09 3.60 10.20
N LEU A 86 -1.93 4.30 11.32
CA LEU A 86 -2.33 5.71 11.42
C LEU A 86 -1.26 6.61 10.83
N ASN A 87 -1.69 7.57 10.04
CA ASN A 87 -0.83 8.59 9.46
C ASN A 87 -0.43 9.62 10.51
N ARG A 88 0.86 9.88 10.65
CA ARG A 88 1.43 10.86 11.59
C ARG A 88 1.98 12.11 10.90
N GLY A 89 1.57 12.32 9.64
CA GLY A 89 2.11 13.38 8.79
C GLY A 89 3.44 13.01 8.13
N ASP A 90 3.88 13.80 7.16
CA ASP A 90 5.14 13.64 6.45
C ASP A 90 5.40 12.21 5.90
N TRP A 91 4.32 11.51 5.52
CA TRP A 91 4.36 10.11 5.06
C TRP A 91 4.90 9.13 6.10
N ARG A 92 4.70 9.41 7.38
CA ARG A 92 5.03 8.52 8.48
C ARG A 92 3.78 7.88 9.03
N PHE A 93 3.84 6.58 9.23
CA PHE A 93 2.73 5.77 9.69
C PHE A 93 3.13 4.97 10.93
N GLU A 94 2.18 4.80 11.84
CA GLU A 94 2.33 4.01 13.06
C GLU A 94 1.37 2.83 13.02
N ASP A 95 1.91 1.62 13.24
CA ASP A 95 1.08 0.42 13.38
C ASP A 95 0.34 0.44 14.72
N VAL A 96 -0.96 0.55 14.67
CA VAL A 96 -1.85 0.55 15.85
C VAL A 96 -2.79 -0.65 15.87
N THR A 97 -2.53 -1.66 15.08
CA THR A 97 -3.39 -2.82 14.86
C THR A 97 -3.83 -3.47 16.16
N ASP A 98 -2.87 -3.76 17.04
CA ASP A 98 -3.14 -4.46 18.29
C ASP A 98 -3.91 -3.56 19.27
N ALA A 99 -3.56 -2.28 19.34
CA ALA A 99 -4.23 -1.30 20.20
C ALA A 99 -5.69 -1.07 19.77
N ALA A 100 -5.94 -1.07 18.46
CA ALA A 100 -7.28 -0.92 17.89
C ALA A 100 -8.08 -2.23 17.87
N GLY A 101 -7.43 -3.39 18.06
CA GLY A 101 -8.09 -4.68 18.04
C GLY A 101 -8.61 -5.13 16.67
N VAL A 102 -7.99 -4.65 15.57
CA VAL A 102 -8.50 -4.80 14.20
C VAL A 102 -7.67 -5.77 13.34
N ALA A 103 -6.88 -6.64 13.95
CA ALA A 103 -6.06 -7.64 13.25
C ALA A 103 -6.87 -8.64 12.42
N GLY A 104 -8.16 -8.80 12.72
CA GLY A 104 -9.02 -9.81 12.09
C GLY A 104 -8.77 -11.23 12.64
N THR A 105 -9.47 -12.21 12.09
CA THR A 105 -9.51 -13.59 12.63
C THR A 105 -8.64 -14.60 11.88
N GLY A 106 -7.84 -14.15 10.89
CA GLY A 106 -6.81 -14.99 10.26
C GLY A 106 -7.29 -16.03 9.24
N ASN A 107 -8.54 -15.98 8.80
CA ASN A 107 -9.02 -16.73 7.64
C ASN A 107 -8.55 -16.06 6.34
N TRP A 108 -8.81 -16.68 5.19
CA TRP A 108 -8.43 -16.13 3.89
C TRP A 108 -9.23 -14.87 3.58
N ASN A 109 -8.63 -13.69 3.81
CA ASN A 109 -9.28 -12.42 3.49
C ASN A 109 -8.97 -12.04 2.04
N THR A 110 -9.95 -11.45 1.34
CA THR A 110 -9.87 -11.16 -0.09
C THR A 110 -10.11 -9.69 -0.42
N GLY A 111 -10.63 -8.92 0.51
CA GLY A 111 -10.91 -7.52 0.26
C GLY A 111 -11.36 -6.75 1.48
N VAL A 112 -11.44 -5.44 1.32
CA VAL A 112 -11.94 -4.50 2.33
C VAL A 112 -12.70 -3.37 1.64
N ALA A 113 -13.77 -2.92 2.27
CA ALA A 113 -14.45 -1.68 1.93
C ALA A 113 -14.55 -0.78 3.17
N VAL A 114 -14.62 0.52 2.93
CA VAL A 114 -14.72 1.54 3.97
C VAL A 114 -15.98 2.37 3.73
N ALA A 115 -16.83 2.46 4.73
CA ALA A 115 -18.01 3.33 4.72
C ALA A 115 -18.47 3.55 6.15
N ASP A 116 -19.17 4.63 6.41
CA ASP A 116 -19.98 4.81 7.62
C ASP A 116 -21.32 4.07 7.40
N VAL A 117 -21.42 2.82 7.88
CA VAL A 117 -22.57 1.93 7.59
C VAL A 117 -23.73 2.13 8.56
N ASP A 118 -23.48 2.67 9.75
CA ASP A 118 -24.51 2.92 10.76
C ASP A 118 -24.89 4.41 10.89
N GLY A 119 -24.22 5.29 10.15
CA GLY A 119 -24.50 6.73 10.13
C GLY A 119 -24.04 7.47 11.39
N ASN A 120 -23.05 6.93 12.10
CA ASN A 120 -22.53 7.52 13.33
C ASN A 120 -21.45 8.60 13.10
N GLY A 121 -21.01 8.80 11.86
CA GLY A 121 -20.01 9.77 11.46
C GLY A 121 -18.57 9.24 11.48
N TRP A 122 -18.35 7.98 11.85
CA TRP A 122 -17.06 7.31 11.80
C TRP A 122 -17.00 6.31 10.66
N LEU A 123 -15.80 6.08 10.15
CA LEU A 123 -15.60 5.10 9.09
C LEU A 123 -15.52 3.68 9.67
N ASP A 124 -16.33 2.80 9.11
CA ASP A 124 -16.32 1.36 9.41
C ASP A 124 -15.50 0.59 8.38
N LEU A 125 -14.95 -0.55 8.81
CA LEU A 125 -14.22 -1.49 7.97
C LEU A 125 -15.06 -2.74 7.72
N TYR A 126 -15.41 -2.98 6.46
CA TYR A 126 -16.08 -4.19 6.04
C TYR A 126 -15.08 -5.14 5.37
N LEU A 127 -14.78 -6.27 6.02
CA LEU A 127 -13.83 -7.27 5.54
C LEU A 127 -14.56 -8.38 4.77
N VAL A 128 -14.01 -8.74 3.62
CA VAL A 128 -14.47 -9.87 2.83
C VAL A 128 -13.52 -11.05 3.06
N THR A 129 -14.07 -12.15 3.56
CA THR A 129 -13.31 -13.36 3.91
C THR A 129 -13.85 -14.53 3.12
N PHE A 130 -12.96 -15.29 2.50
CA PHE A 130 -13.29 -16.59 1.94
C PHE A 130 -13.18 -17.64 3.03
N SER A 131 -14.29 -18.30 3.31
CA SER A 131 -14.34 -19.44 4.25
C SER A 131 -14.36 -20.73 3.43
N ASN A 132 -13.31 -21.53 3.58
CA ASN A 132 -13.33 -22.89 3.08
C ASN A 132 -13.96 -23.77 4.19
N TYR A 133 -15.03 -24.46 3.86
CA TYR A 133 -15.73 -25.39 4.74
C TYR A 133 -14.92 -26.67 4.93
#